data_43373e4772f461e39172f23c4384c51c
#
_entry.id   43373e4772f461e39172f23c4384c51c
#
_cell.length_a   1.000
_cell.length_b   1.000
_cell.length_c   1.000
_cell.angle_alpha   90.00
_cell.angle_beta   90.00
_cell.angle_gamma   90.00
#
_symmetry.space_group_name_H-M   'P 1'
#
loop_
_entity.id
_entity.type
_entity.pdbx_description
1 polymer ?
#
loop_
_entity_poly.entity_id
_entity_poly.type
_entity_poly.pdbx_seq_one_letter_code
_entity_poly.pdbx_strand_id
1 'polypeptide(L)'
;MSTVDQSTTVDSTFQVDRHNTEYADYLAWAADSVEQRGIQVRYGEEVVGLTRLDDGTVEVRSRNLQTGEEFARRSRNIILSPGGTPKLPPALSVVAPHPRIIHSAYYLSAVEDFFASVPHDGKPLRIAVIGAGQSSTEVLMDLHSRLNTLPVSGGRKHELEMIFRKGSLKPSDDTPFSNEIFDPATTDMWFNLPSKRDRQTVLREYNPTNYSVVNMRTIDSLYEVMYHQKLLDGIKTRTGREEESDRTRIALRPYTSIYSAEVVPEDAGNAAGQESIRLILHGILDRAVSTKTYHAVFCGTGYDRDSWTRLLASSNLADDFGVKCSNVELVPDSEPIADQATVPLFADVLEAGVLSPVSSRSTDGFSTPPTPATPQSQHSKLNGDGQTSKVRISRNYRLLPIRSTKDNSGSVDGPRIYLQGCTQSTHGLSESLLSILGVRAGLVVDELSAA
;
A
#
# COMPACT_ATOMS: atom_id res chain seq x y z
N MET A 1 19.70 -49.80 -8.17
CA MET A 1 20.50 -48.57 -8.39
C MET A 1 19.79 -47.79 -9.45
N SER A 2 18.91 -46.89 -9.07
CA SER A 2 18.20 -45.97 -9.96
C SER A 2 18.61 -44.56 -9.55
N THR A 3 19.28 -43.89 -10.44
CA THR A 3 19.71 -42.50 -10.37
C THR A 3 18.47 -41.61 -10.31
N VAL A 4 18.30 -40.94 -9.20
CA VAL A 4 17.32 -39.84 -9.03
C VAL A 4 17.94 -38.63 -9.73
N ASP A 5 17.30 -38.21 -10.79
CA ASP A 5 17.62 -36.99 -11.52
C ASP A 5 17.24 -35.75 -10.65
N GLN A 6 18.26 -35.06 -10.16
CA GLN A 6 18.11 -33.77 -9.43
C GLN A 6 18.24 -32.63 -10.43
N SER A 7 17.16 -32.30 -11.12
CA SER A 7 17.08 -31.02 -11.84
C SER A 7 15.63 -30.51 -11.96
N THR A 8 15.08 -30.05 -10.84
CA THR A 8 13.95 -29.11 -10.86
C THR A 8 14.17 -28.05 -9.81
N THR A 9 15.15 -27.18 -10.02
CA THR A 9 15.10 -25.82 -9.48
C THR A 9 13.96 -25.12 -10.22
N VAL A 10 12.79 -25.13 -9.60
CA VAL A 10 11.65 -24.33 -10.07
C VAL A 10 12.05 -22.87 -9.91
N ASP A 11 12.30 -22.22 -11.03
CA ASP A 11 12.61 -20.81 -11.12
C ASP A 11 11.44 -19.99 -10.55
N SER A 12 11.58 -19.53 -9.31
CA SER A 12 10.56 -18.76 -8.60
C SER A 12 10.29 -17.40 -9.27
N THR A 13 11.27 -16.86 -9.98
CA THR A 13 11.15 -15.65 -10.82
C THR A 13 10.15 -15.86 -11.95
N PHE A 14 10.12 -17.03 -12.54
CA PHE A 14 9.23 -17.36 -13.66
C PHE A 14 7.73 -17.42 -13.25
N GLN A 15 7.42 -17.69 -11.98
CA GLN A 15 6.03 -17.71 -11.50
C GLN A 15 5.46 -16.30 -11.24
N VAL A 16 6.26 -15.38 -10.73
CA VAL A 16 5.82 -13.99 -10.47
C VAL A 16 5.54 -13.28 -11.80
N ASP A 17 6.40 -13.44 -12.80
CA ASP A 17 6.19 -12.88 -14.13
C ASP A 17 4.95 -13.46 -14.83
N ARG A 18 4.67 -14.74 -14.66
CA ARG A 18 3.52 -15.40 -15.28
C ARG A 18 2.20 -14.88 -14.74
N HIS A 19 2.03 -14.76 -13.44
CA HIS A 19 0.80 -14.24 -12.85
C HIS A 19 0.54 -12.78 -13.20
N ASN A 20 1.58 -11.96 -13.22
CA ASN A 20 1.46 -10.56 -13.64
C ASN A 20 1.07 -10.45 -15.12
N THR A 21 1.60 -11.31 -15.97
CA THR A 21 1.27 -11.34 -17.40
C THR A 21 -0.17 -11.78 -17.64
N GLU A 22 -0.62 -12.85 -17.00
CA GLU A 22 -2.01 -13.34 -17.08
C GLU A 22 -3.01 -12.28 -16.60
N TYR A 23 -2.66 -11.56 -15.52
CA TYR A 23 -3.50 -10.50 -15.00
C TYR A 23 -3.58 -9.27 -15.92
N ALA A 24 -2.45 -8.85 -16.48
CA ALA A 24 -2.40 -7.75 -17.44
C ALA A 24 -3.18 -8.10 -18.72
N ASP A 25 -3.06 -9.34 -19.19
CA ASP A 25 -3.80 -9.85 -20.34
C ASP A 25 -5.32 -9.87 -20.10
N TYR A 26 -5.76 -10.30 -18.92
CA TYR A 26 -7.17 -10.22 -18.53
C TYR A 26 -7.71 -8.79 -18.55
N LEU A 27 -6.95 -7.81 -18.03
CA LEU A 27 -7.37 -6.41 -18.06
C LEU A 27 -7.39 -5.84 -19.48
N ALA A 28 -6.44 -6.22 -20.33
CA ALA A 28 -6.43 -5.83 -21.73
C ALA A 28 -7.67 -6.39 -22.46
N TRP A 29 -7.94 -7.69 -22.28
CA TRP A 29 -9.16 -8.31 -22.81
C TRP A 29 -10.44 -7.60 -22.33
N ALA A 30 -10.51 -7.22 -21.06
CA ALA A 30 -11.66 -6.50 -20.52
C ALA A 30 -11.84 -5.12 -21.18
N ALA A 31 -10.74 -4.38 -21.39
CA ALA A 31 -10.76 -3.10 -22.08
C ALA A 31 -11.22 -3.25 -23.54
N ASP A 32 -10.65 -4.19 -24.28
CA ASP A 32 -11.04 -4.49 -25.65
C ASP A 32 -12.54 -4.86 -25.75
N SER A 33 -13.02 -5.64 -24.78
CA SER A 33 -14.42 -6.08 -24.73
C SER A 33 -15.40 -4.91 -24.55
N VAL A 34 -15.03 -3.88 -23.79
CA VAL A 34 -15.89 -2.70 -23.62
C VAL A 34 -15.78 -1.76 -24.81
N GLU A 35 -14.61 -1.65 -25.45
CA GLU A 35 -14.43 -0.88 -26.67
C GLU A 35 -15.24 -1.44 -27.84
N GLN A 36 -15.29 -2.77 -28.01
CA GLN A 36 -16.14 -3.44 -28.99
C GLN A 36 -17.64 -3.14 -28.81
N ARG A 37 -18.05 -2.76 -27.61
CA ARG A 37 -19.42 -2.31 -27.30
C ARG A 37 -19.64 -0.81 -27.48
N GLY A 38 -18.65 -0.09 -28.02
CA GLY A 38 -18.72 1.33 -28.31
C GLY A 38 -18.32 2.27 -27.17
N ILE A 39 -17.78 1.73 -26.07
CA ILE A 39 -17.22 2.53 -24.98
C ILE A 39 -15.81 2.99 -25.41
N GLN A 40 -15.51 4.27 -25.24
CA GLN A 40 -14.20 4.80 -25.56
C GLN A 40 -13.25 4.66 -24.35
N VAL A 41 -12.15 3.93 -24.52
CA VAL A 41 -11.05 3.87 -23.56
C VAL A 41 -9.91 4.77 -24.06
N ARG A 42 -9.39 5.64 -23.19
CA ARG A 42 -8.32 6.59 -23.54
C ARG A 42 -7.12 6.38 -22.66
N TYR A 43 -6.11 5.74 -23.19
CA TYR A 43 -4.81 5.55 -22.53
C TYR A 43 -3.90 6.76 -22.72
N GLY A 44 -3.00 6.99 -21.75
CA GLY A 44 -2.06 8.09 -21.81
C GLY A 44 -2.69 9.48 -21.66
N GLU A 45 -3.92 9.56 -21.14
CA GLU A 45 -4.57 10.81 -20.76
C GLU A 45 -4.64 10.96 -19.23
N GLU A 46 -4.08 12.03 -18.70
CA GLU A 46 -4.18 12.43 -17.31
C GLU A 46 -5.38 13.34 -17.11
N VAL A 47 -6.28 13.03 -16.20
CA VAL A 47 -7.35 13.96 -15.80
C VAL A 47 -6.75 15.06 -14.93
N VAL A 48 -6.77 16.30 -15.42
CA VAL A 48 -6.15 17.47 -14.79
C VAL A 48 -7.16 18.38 -14.09
N GLY A 49 -8.46 18.24 -14.35
CA GLY A 49 -9.46 19.06 -13.69
C GLY A 49 -10.90 18.62 -13.94
N LEU A 50 -11.76 19.01 -13.02
CA LEU A 50 -13.21 18.87 -13.09
C LEU A 50 -13.83 20.25 -12.88
N THR A 51 -14.86 20.60 -13.67
CA THR A 51 -15.57 21.87 -13.52
C THR A 51 -17.06 21.64 -13.70
N ARG A 52 -17.88 21.96 -12.71
CA ARG A 52 -19.34 21.98 -12.86
C ARG A 52 -19.75 23.16 -13.73
N LEU A 53 -20.57 22.90 -14.72
CA LEU A 53 -21.15 23.89 -15.60
C LEU A 53 -22.57 24.29 -15.12
N ASP A 54 -23.06 25.42 -15.64
CA ASP A 54 -24.38 25.98 -15.26
C ASP A 54 -25.55 25.07 -15.66
N ASP A 55 -25.36 24.20 -16.65
CA ASP A 55 -26.35 23.21 -17.10
C ASP A 55 -26.39 21.93 -16.21
N GLY A 56 -25.64 21.91 -15.11
CA GLY A 56 -25.55 20.79 -14.18
C GLY A 56 -24.65 19.65 -14.66
N THR A 57 -23.99 19.78 -15.81
CA THR A 57 -22.97 18.83 -16.25
C THR A 57 -21.61 19.12 -15.67
N VAL A 58 -20.69 18.16 -15.73
CA VAL A 58 -19.28 18.33 -15.37
C VAL A 58 -18.44 18.27 -16.62
N GLU A 59 -17.62 19.29 -16.81
CA GLU A 59 -16.53 19.27 -17.76
C GLU A 59 -15.32 18.58 -17.13
N VAL A 60 -14.85 17.52 -17.79
CA VAL A 60 -13.64 16.77 -17.43
C VAL A 60 -12.54 17.21 -18.37
N ARG A 61 -11.51 17.86 -17.84
CA ARG A 61 -10.31 18.21 -18.61
C ARG A 61 -9.26 17.14 -18.43
N SER A 62 -8.72 16.67 -19.54
CA SER A 62 -7.62 15.71 -19.58
C SER A 62 -6.49 16.23 -20.48
N ARG A 63 -5.28 15.78 -20.20
CA ARG A 63 -4.06 16.11 -20.94
C ARG A 63 -3.41 14.85 -21.44
N ASN A 64 -3.09 14.78 -22.72
CA ASN A 64 -2.29 13.71 -23.29
C ASN A 64 -0.86 13.79 -22.76
N LEU A 65 -0.36 12.72 -22.18
CA LEU A 65 0.96 12.68 -21.53
C LEU A 65 2.13 12.72 -22.53
N GLN A 66 1.89 12.36 -23.80
CA GLN A 66 2.94 12.39 -24.83
C GLN A 66 3.00 13.73 -25.56
N THR A 67 1.82 14.27 -25.93
CA THR A 67 1.74 15.50 -26.75
C THR A 67 1.56 16.75 -25.90
N GLY A 68 1.09 16.64 -24.66
CA GLY A 68 0.70 17.77 -23.82
C GLY A 68 -0.63 18.43 -24.22
N GLU A 69 -1.32 17.91 -25.26
CA GLU A 69 -2.59 18.46 -25.73
C GLU A 69 -3.69 18.23 -24.69
N GLU A 70 -4.52 19.26 -24.46
CA GLU A 70 -5.65 19.19 -23.53
C GLU A 70 -6.97 18.98 -24.27
N PHE A 71 -7.81 18.18 -23.65
CA PHE A 71 -9.14 17.82 -24.12
C PHE A 71 -10.18 18.13 -23.04
N ALA A 72 -11.37 18.57 -23.46
CA ALA A 72 -12.51 18.77 -22.57
C ALA A 72 -13.67 17.88 -23.02
N ARG A 73 -14.27 17.17 -22.06
CA ARG A 73 -15.44 16.31 -22.27
C ARG A 73 -16.50 16.60 -21.22
N ARG A 74 -17.76 16.47 -21.57
CA ARG A 74 -18.86 16.75 -20.63
C ARG A 74 -19.61 15.47 -20.28
N SER A 75 -19.99 15.35 -19.01
CA SER A 75 -20.80 14.25 -18.50
C SER A 75 -21.70 14.71 -17.35
N ARG A 76 -22.84 14.04 -17.16
CA ARG A 76 -23.70 14.21 -15.98
C ARG A 76 -23.26 13.36 -14.80
N ASN A 77 -22.63 12.22 -15.07
CA ASN A 77 -22.22 11.24 -14.06
C ASN A 77 -20.73 11.01 -14.19
N ILE A 78 -20.03 11.00 -13.07
CA ILE A 78 -18.59 10.78 -12.99
C ILE A 78 -18.32 9.61 -12.04
N ILE A 79 -17.56 8.63 -12.48
CA ILE A 79 -17.05 7.56 -11.64
C ILE A 79 -15.53 7.78 -11.48
N LEU A 80 -15.09 8.02 -10.26
CA LEU A 80 -13.68 8.22 -9.92
C LEU A 80 -13.09 6.92 -9.41
N SER A 81 -12.18 6.33 -10.16
CA SER A 81 -11.43 5.11 -9.82
C SER A 81 -9.92 5.36 -9.92
N PRO A 82 -9.36 6.31 -9.17
CA PRO A 82 -8.00 6.80 -9.42
C PRO A 82 -6.90 5.82 -9.00
N GLY A 83 -7.26 4.69 -8.38
CA GLY A 83 -6.30 3.76 -7.79
C GLY A 83 -5.58 4.32 -6.57
N GLY A 84 -4.39 3.81 -6.29
CA GLY A 84 -3.55 4.25 -5.18
C GLY A 84 -2.35 5.06 -5.65
N THR A 85 -1.99 6.08 -4.89
CA THR A 85 -0.73 6.82 -5.06
C THR A 85 0.37 6.13 -4.26
N PRO A 86 1.54 5.85 -4.82
CA PRO A 86 2.66 5.26 -4.10
C PRO A 86 2.99 6.04 -2.83
N LYS A 87 3.05 5.32 -1.71
CA LYS A 87 3.31 5.90 -0.40
C LYS A 87 4.77 5.73 -0.01
N LEU A 88 5.48 6.82 0.19
CA LEU A 88 6.83 6.80 0.75
C LEU A 88 6.81 7.09 2.27
N PRO A 89 7.72 6.51 3.04
CA PRO A 89 7.95 6.97 4.41
C PRO A 89 8.24 8.47 4.45
N PRO A 90 7.75 9.22 5.45
CA PRO A 90 7.93 10.68 5.49
C PRO A 90 9.39 11.13 5.35
N ALA A 91 10.32 10.40 5.94
CA ALA A 91 11.75 10.71 5.84
C ALA A 91 12.29 10.59 4.39
N LEU A 92 11.77 9.64 3.61
CA LEU A 92 12.16 9.48 2.20
C LEU A 92 11.43 10.46 1.29
N SER A 93 10.22 10.89 1.64
CA SER A 93 9.46 11.87 0.86
C SER A 93 10.17 13.23 0.78
N VAL A 94 11.01 13.56 1.76
CA VAL A 94 11.77 14.84 1.78
C VAL A 94 12.85 14.87 0.69
N VAL A 95 13.41 13.72 0.34
CA VAL A 95 14.49 13.60 -0.66
C VAL A 95 13.99 13.03 -1.99
N ALA A 96 12.73 12.67 -2.09
CA ALA A 96 12.09 12.24 -3.33
C ALA A 96 11.57 13.46 -4.13
N PRO A 97 11.49 13.39 -5.49
CA PRO A 97 11.90 12.26 -6.32
C PRO A 97 13.42 12.15 -6.47
N HIS A 98 13.92 10.93 -6.39
CA HIS A 98 15.34 10.63 -6.61
C HIS A 98 15.49 9.28 -7.29
N PRO A 99 16.37 9.10 -8.30
CA PRO A 99 16.48 7.85 -9.06
C PRO A 99 16.93 6.64 -8.24
N ARG A 100 17.48 6.87 -7.05
CA ARG A 100 17.88 5.82 -6.09
C ARG A 100 16.82 5.52 -5.03
N ILE A 101 15.63 6.17 -5.09
CA ILE A 101 14.49 5.89 -4.22
C ILE A 101 13.33 5.44 -5.09
N ILE A 102 13.08 4.14 -5.11
CA ILE A 102 12.18 3.49 -6.07
C ILE A 102 11.04 2.83 -5.30
N HIS A 103 9.80 3.26 -5.55
CA HIS A 103 8.63 2.56 -5.01
C HIS A 103 8.34 1.29 -5.82
N SER A 104 7.80 0.26 -5.17
CA SER A 104 7.46 -1.02 -5.82
C SER A 104 6.51 -0.88 -7.03
N ALA A 105 5.71 0.19 -7.09
CA ALA A 105 4.89 0.51 -8.26
C ALA A 105 5.70 0.74 -9.55
N TYR A 106 6.94 1.16 -9.43
CA TYR A 106 7.84 1.47 -10.54
C TYR A 106 8.99 0.49 -10.65
N TYR A 107 8.95 -0.60 -9.88
CA TYR A 107 10.07 -1.53 -9.77
C TYR A 107 10.48 -2.09 -11.14
N LEU A 108 9.53 -2.68 -11.86
CA LEU A 108 9.80 -3.33 -13.15
C LEU A 108 10.34 -2.38 -14.23
N SER A 109 9.93 -1.10 -14.19
CA SER A 109 10.42 -0.10 -15.15
C SER A 109 11.76 0.54 -14.75
N ALA A 110 12.13 0.49 -13.46
CA ALA A 110 13.30 1.21 -12.95
C ALA A 110 14.46 0.30 -12.55
N VAL A 111 14.22 -0.99 -12.34
CA VAL A 111 15.25 -1.91 -11.85
C VAL A 111 16.37 -2.12 -12.84
N GLU A 112 16.07 -2.22 -14.14
CA GLU A 112 17.08 -2.37 -15.18
C GLU A 112 17.96 -1.12 -15.30
N ASP A 113 17.36 0.06 -15.29
CA ASP A 113 18.07 1.34 -15.31
C ASP A 113 18.98 1.49 -14.08
N PHE A 114 18.50 1.06 -12.90
CA PHE A 114 19.32 1.03 -11.71
C PHE A 114 20.56 0.16 -11.90
N PHE A 115 20.40 -1.10 -12.33
CA PHE A 115 21.52 -2.00 -12.53
C PHE A 115 22.48 -1.55 -13.65
N ALA A 116 21.97 -0.95 -14.71
CA ALA A 116 22.80 -0.34 -15.75
C ALA A 116 23.61 0.86 -15.26
N SER A 117 23.13 1.56 -14.23
CA SER A 117 23.78 2.76 -13.69
C SER A 117 24.83 2.49 -12.62
N VAL A 118 24.89 1.28 -12.04
CA VAL A 118 25.88 0.95 -11.01
C VAL A 118 27.17 0.39 -11.63
N PRO A 119 28.36 0.67 -11.06
CA PRO A 119 29.61 0.15 -11.58
C PRO A 119 29.68 -1.36 -11.39
N HIS A 120 30.22 -2.04 -12.39
CA HIS A 120 30.50 -3.48 -12.35
C HIS A 120 31.99 -3.73 -12.04
N ASP A 121 32.56 -2.93 -11.11
CA ASP A 121 33.97 -2.92 -10.72
C ASP A 121 34.33 -3.95 -9.62
N GLY A 122 33.38 -4.81 -9.28
CA GLY A 122 33.53 -5.82 -8.23
C GLY A 122 33.45 -5.28 -6.80
N LYS A 123 33.04 -4.03 -6.61
CA LYS A 123 32.71 -3.51 -5.27
C LYS A 123 31.33 -4.01 -4.82
N PRO A 124 31.15 -4.28 -3.51
CA PRO A 124 29.86 -4.72 -3.02
C PRO A 124 28.84 -3.58 -3.04
N LEU A 125 27.65 -3.88 -3.57
CA LEU A 125 26.50 -2.99 -3.45
C LEU A 125 25.79 -3.20 -2.12
N ARG A 126 25.27 -2.11 -1.56
CA ARG A 126 24.38 -2.14 -0.39
C ARG A 126 23.05 -1.55 -0.78
N ILE A 127 21.97 -2.32 -0.65
CA ILE A 127 20.62 -1.95 -1.04
C ILE A 127 19.68 -2.14 0.15
N ALA A 128 18.75 -1.20 0.35
CA ALA A 128 17.68 -1.32 1.33
C ALA A 128 16.34 -1.60 0.66
N VAL A 129 15.54 -2.48 1.26
CA VAL A 129 14.13 -2.68 0.93
C VAL A 129 13.28 -2.32 2.15
N ILE A 130 12.35 -1.38 1.97
CA ILE A 130 11.52 -0.86 3.06
C ILE A 130 10.13 -1.47 3.00
N GLY A 131 9.73 -2.14 4.08
CA GLY A 131 8.41 -2.76 4.20
C GLY A 131 8.52 -4.24 4.62
N ALA A 132 7.38 -4.83 4.99
CA ALA A 132 7.27 -6.24 5.41
C ALA A 132 6.03 -6.92 4.80
N GLY A 133 5.57 -6.47 3.65
CA GLY A 133 4.46 -7.05 2.89
C GLY A 133 4.93 -7.81 1.65
N GLN A 134 3.98 -8.35 0.89
CA GLN A 134 4.24 -9.15 -0.31
C GLN A 134 5.21 -8.45 -1.27
N SER A 135 4.87 -7.26 -1.74
CA SER A 135 5.70 -6.53 -2.71
C SER A 135 7.13 -6.25 -2.21
N SER A 136 7.32 -5.99 -0.91
CA SER A 136 8.67 -5.81 -0.35
C SER A 136 9.47 -7.10 -0.40
N THR A 137 8.82 -8.23 -0.13
CA THR A 137 9.49 -9.53 -0.09
C THR A 137 9.81 -10.02 -1.50
N GLU A 138 8.93 -9.82 -2.46
CA GLU A 138 9.17 -10.12 -3.87
C GLU A 138 10.33 -9.29 -4.43
N VAL A 139 10.33 -7.98 -4.20
CA VAL A 139 11.43 -7.08 -4.59
C VAL A 139 12.74 -7.52 -3.94
N LEU A 140 12.72 -7.93 -2.65
CA LEU A 140 13.90 -8.43 -1.96
C LEU A 140 14.47 -9.69 -2.65
N MET A 141 13.61 -10.64 -2.99
CA MET A 141 14.02 -11.90 -3.60
C MET A 141 14.53 -11.71 -5.03
N ASP A 142 13.89 -10.86 -5.83
CA ASP A 142 14.37 -10.53 -7.18
C ASP A 142 15.72 -9.79 -7.13
N LEU A 143 15.87 -8.81 -6.25
CA LEU A 143 17.15 -8.13 -6.02
C LEU A 143 18.26 -9.09 -5.56
N HIS A 144 17.93 -10.07 -4.70
CA HIS A 144 18.88 -11.11 -4.31
C HIS A 144 19.36 -11.93 -5.51
N SER A 145 18.42 -12.38 -6.36
CA SER A 145 18.74 -13.13 -7.57
C SER A 145 19.64 -12.30 -8.51
N ARG A 146 19.28 -11.05 -8.79
CA ARG A 146 20.05 -10.16 -9.68
C ARG A 146 21.45 -9.84 -9.15
N LEU A 147 21.56 -9.52 -7.86
CA LEU A 147 22.84 -9.22 -7.22
C LEU A 147 23.78 -10.43 -7.24
N ASN A 148 23.25 -11.65 -7.13
CA ASN A 148 24.06 -12.87 -7.23
C ASN A 148 24.69 -13.08 -8.62
N THR A 149 24.17 -12.45 -9.66
CA THR A 149 24.77 -12.49 -11.01
C THR A 149 25.93 -11.49 -11.15
N LEU A 150 26.00 -10.46 -10.29
CA LEU A 150 27.01 -9.42 -10.39
C LEU A 150 28.35 -9.89 -9.78
N PRO A 151 29.49 -9.45 -10.36
CA PRO A 151 30.79 -9.76 -9.80
C PRO A 151 31.02 -9.02 -8.47
N VAL A 152 31.61 -9.69 -7.51
CA VAL A 152 32.10 -9.08 -6.27
C VAL A 152 33.49 -9.63 -5.94
N SER A 153 34.42 -8.76 -5.56
CA SER A 153 35.83 -9.10 -5.38
C SER A 153 36.23 -9.16 -3.90
N GLY A 154 37.31 -9.89 -3.61
CA GLY A 154 37.97 -9.86 -2.29
C GLY A 154 37.18 -10.56 -1.18
N GLY A 155 36.41 -11.61 -1.48
CA GLY A 155 35.63 -12.35 -0.49
C GLY A 155 34.50 -11.53 0.18
N ARG A 156 34.19 -10.34 -0.37
CA ARG A 156 33.08 -9.51 0.09
C ARG A 156 31.77 -9.97 -0.52
N LYS A 157 30.65 -9.52 0.02
CA LYS A 157 29.30 -9.81 -0.49
C LYS A 157 28.52 -8.51 -0.70
N HIS A 158 27.61 -8.51 -1.65
CA HIS A 158 26.54 -7.50 -1.70
C HIS A 158 25.70 -7.60 -0.44
N GLU A 159 25.21 -6.47 0.06
CA GLU A 159 24.36 -6.40 1.24
C GLU A 159 22.95 -5.98 0.84
N LEU A 160 21.96 -6.78 1.20
CA LEU A 160 20.56 -6.53 0.95
C LEU A 160 19.82 -6.52 2.29
N GLU A 161 19.37 -5.34 2.73
CA GLU A 161 18.73 -5.17 4.03
C GLU A 161 17.25 -4.88 3.89
N MET A 162 16.42 -5.68 4.55
CA MET A 162 14.99 -5.43 4.64
C MET A 162 14.65 -4.74 5.95
N ILE A 163 14.14 -3.51 5.89
CA ILE A 163 13.90 -2.64 7.04
C ILE A 163 12.41 -2.48 7.26
N PHE A 164 11.93 -2.83 8.45
CA PHE A 164 10.50 -2.75 8.76
C PHE A 164 10.22 -2.54 10.25
N ARG A 165 9.04 -1.94 10.53
CA ARG A 165 8.64 -1.56 11.90
C ARG A 165 8.05 -2.73 12.71
N LYS A 166 7.53 -3.78 12.04
CA LYS A 166 6.99 -4.98 12.69
C LYS A 166 8.12 -5.88 13.20
N GLY A 167 7.78 -6.85 14.05
CA GLY A 167 8.76 -7.79 14.61
C GLY A 167 9.14 -8.93 13.67
N SER A 168 8.24 -9.28 12.75
CA SER A 168 8.45 -10.37 11.79
C SER A 168 7.60 -10.19 10.55
N LEU A 169 7.94 -10.89 9.50
CA LEU A 169 7.03 -11.18 8.40
C LEU A 169 5.91 -12.09 8.93
N LYS A 170 4.72 -11.92 8.39
CA LYS A 170 3.55 -12.73 8.73
C LYS A 170 2.94 -13.30 7.46
N PRO A 171 2.48 -14.56 7.48
CA PRO A 171 1.79 -15.11 6.32
C PRO A 171 0.45 -14.41 6.10
N SER A 172 -0.02 -14.40 4.85
CA SER A 172 -1.42 -14.12 4.53
C SER A 172 -2.30 -15.24 5.12
N ASP A 173 -3.50 -14.86 5.52
CA ASP A 173 -4.49 -15.84 5.98
C ASP A 173 -5.43 -16.17 4.81
N ASP A 174 -5.16 -17.28 4.15
CA ASP A 174 -5.92 -17.78 3.01
C ASP A 174 -6.95 -18.88 3.46
N THR A 175 -7.30 -18.91 4.73
CA THR A 175 -8.31 -19.85 5.24
C THR A 175 -9.71 -19.51 4.75
N PRO A 176 -10.64 -20.49 4.65
CA PRO A 176 -12.02 -20.21 4.28
C PRO A 176 -12.70 -19.17 5.16
N PHE A 177 -12.39 -19.13 6.46
CA PHE A 177 -12.95 -18.15 7.39
C PHE A 177 -12.48 -16.72 7.09
N SER A 178 -11.23 -16.54 6.71
CA SER A 178 -10.75 -15.22 6.29
C SER A 178 -11.36 -14.77 4.96
N ASN A 179 -11.69 -15.71 4.08
CA ASN A 179 -12.40 -15.39 2.83
C ASN A 179 -13.81 -14.85 3.07
N GLU A 180 -14.49 -15.25 4.17
CA GLU A 180 -15.80 -14.70 4.52
C GLU A 180 -15.73 -13.20 4.84
N ILE A 181 -14.60 -12.70 5.34
CA ILE A 181 -14.38 -11.27 5.59
C ILE A 181 -14.48 -10.44 4.30
N PHE A 182 -14.13 -11.07 3.18
CA PHE A 182 -14.10 -10.44 1.86
C PHE A 182 -15.39 -10.66 1.06
N ASP A 183 -16.40 -11.27 1.66
CA ASP A 183 -17.71 -11.42 1.02
C ASP A 183 -18.33 -10.04 0.76
N PRO A 184 -18.88 -9.77 -0.43
CA PRO A 184 -19.57 -8.51 -0.73
C PRO A 184 -20.70 -8.19 0.24
N ALA A 185 -21.38 -9.20 0.80
CA ALA A 185 -22.43 -9.02 1.80
C ALA A 185 -21.93 -8.35 3.09
N THR A 186 -20.65 -8.49 3.43
CA THR A 186 -20.07 -7.85 4.62
C THR A 186 -20.01 -6.33 4.49
N THR A 187 -20.11 -5.78 3.28
CA THR A 187 -20.13 -4.32 3.06
C THR A 187 -21.27 -3.64 3.79
N ASP A 188 -22.44 -4.30 3.92
CA ASP A 188 -23.59 -3.74 4.67
C ASP A 188 -23.28 -3.64 6.16
N MET A 189 -22.61 -4.64 6.72
CA MET A 189 -22.15 -4.60 8.11
C MET A 189 -21.20 -3.40 8.32
N TRP A 190 -20.18 -3.27 7.47
CA TRP A 190 -19.20 -2.19 7.59
C TRP A 190 -19.83 -0.81 7.50
N PHE A 191 -20.70 -0.63 6.49
CA PHE A 191 -21.33 0.65 6.19
C PHE A 191 -22.26 1.10 7.30
N ASN A 192 -22.92 0.16 7.99
CA ASN A 192 -23.87 0.43 9.06
C ASN A 192 -23.24 0.48 10.46
N LEU A 193 -21.92 0.30 10.61
CA LEU A 193 -21.26 0.52 11.89
C LEU A 193 -21.47 1.97 12.36
N PRO A 194 -21.84 2.17 13.65
CA PRO A 194 -22.34 3.46 14.13
C PRO A 194 -21.30 4.58 14.14
N SER A 195 -20.00 4.24 14.16
CA SER A 195 -18.96 5.26 14.23
C SER A 195 -17.69 4.89 13.47
N LYS A 196 -16.90 5.90 13.15
CA LYS A 196 -15.53 5.74 12.63
C LYS A 196 -14.66 4.86 13.53
N ARG A 197 -14.81 5.02 14.86
CA ARG A 197 -14.03 4.24 15.84
C ARG A 197 -14.35 2.75 15.71
N ASP A 198 -15.62 2.40 15.56
CA ASP A 198 -16.03 1.01 15.38
C ASP A 198 -15.48 0.43 14.09
N ARG A 199 -15.61 1.13 12.98
CA ARG A 199 -15.02 0.72 11.69
C ARG A 199 -13.50 0.53 11.79
N GLN A 200 -12.79 1.46 12.45
CA GLN A 200 -11.35 1.33 12.65
C GLN A 200 -10.96 0.16 13.54
N THR A 201 -11.81 -0.20 14.52
CA THR A 201 -11.56 -1.34 15.39
C THR A 201 -11.65 -2.64 14.62
N VAL A 202 -12.71 -2.82 13.84
CA VAL A 202 -12.89 -3.99 12.98
C VAL A 202 -11.80 -4.04 11.88
N LEU A 203 -11.44 -2.89 11.29
CA LEU A 203 -10.31 -2.81 10.34
C LEU A 203 -8.99 -3.27 10.94
N ARG A 204 -8.70 -2.89 12.18
CA ARG A 204 -7.46 -3.32 12.86
C ARG A 204 -7.41 -4.81 13.11
N GLU A 205 -8.55 -5.41 13.41
CA GLU A 205 -8.67 -6.85 13.58
C GLU A 205 -8.43 -7.60 12.26
N TYR A 206 -9.06 -7.17 11.18
CA TYR A 206 -9.04 -7.88 9.90
C TYR A 206 -7.89 -7.50 8.96
N ASN A 207 -7.29 -6.33 9.11
CA ASN A 207 -6.13 -5.93 8.30
C ASN A 207 -5.00 -6.98 8.24
N PRO A 208 -4.67 -7.68 9.35
CA PRO A 208 -3.59 -8.68 9.32
C PRO A 208 -3.86 -9.90 8.45
N THR A 209 -5.06 -10.10 7.94
CA THR A 209 -5.36 -11.20 7.00
C THR A 209 -4.77 -10.96 5.62
N ASN A 210 -4.74 -9.70 5.16
CA ASN A 210 -4.36 -9.35 3.79
C ASN A 210 -3.36 -8.17 3.68
N TYR A 211 -3.20 -7.32 4.71
CA TYR A 211 -2.34 -6.13 4.63
C TYR A 211 -1.03 -6.30 5.39
N SER A 212 0.07 -5.98 4.73
CA SER A 212 1.43 -6.17 5.25
C SER A 212 1.70 -7.60 5.68
N VAL A 213 1.22 -8.55 4.92
CA VAL A 213 1.44 -9.99 5.02
C VAL A 213 2.10 -10.48 3.74
N VAL A 214 2.58 -11.70 3.76
CA VAL A 214 3.34 -12.30 2.66
C VAL A 214 2.79 -13.70 2.41
N ASN A 215 2.65 -14.09 1.16
CA ASN A 215 2.28 -15.45 0.80
C ASN A 215 3.24 -16.46 1.42
N MET A 216 2.72 -17.57 1.94
CA MET A 216 3.50 -18.59 2.65
C MET A 216 4.68 -19.08 1.81
N ARG A 217 4.49 -19.35 0.52
CA ARG A 217 5.57 -19.83 -0.37
C ARG A 217 6.72 -18.82 -0.47
N THR A 218 6.39 -17.53 -0.54
CA THR A 218 7.41 -16.47 -0.59
C THR A 218 8.16 -16.36 0.75
N ILE A 219 7.47 -16.56 1.88
CA ILE A 219 8.11 -16.61 3.20
C ILE A 219 9.07 -17.80 3.28
N ASP A 220 8.62 -18.98 2.86
CA ASP A 220 9.43 -20.20 2.90
C ASP A 220 10.68 -20.04 2.03
N SER A 221 10.55 -19.52 0.81
CA SER A 221 11.69 -19.26 -0.07
C SER A 221 12.70 -18.28 0.54
N LEU A 222 12.23 -17.19 1.15
CA LEU A 222 13.11 -16.24 1.83
C LEU A 222 13.80 -16.90 3.04
N TYR A 223 13.04 -17.66 3.82
CA TYR A 223 13.58 -18.36 4.99
C TYR A 223 14.65 -19.37 4.57
N GLU A 224 14.45 -20.11 3.50
CA GLU A 224 15.41 -21.07 2.96
C GLU A 224 16.75 -20.41 2.59
N VAL A 225 16.73 -19.29 1.88
CA VAL A 225 17.94 -18.50 1.58
C VAL A 225 18.65 -18.07 2.87
N MET A 226 17.91 -17.51 3.83
CA MET A 226 18.48 -17.04 5.09
C MET A 226 19.00 -18.18 5.98
N TYR A 227 18.32 -19.32 5.96
CA TYR A 227 18.75 -20.53 6.67
C TYR A 227 20.06 -21.05 6.09
N HIS A 228 20.18 -21.11 4.76
CA HIS A 228 21.42 -21.51 4.08
C HIS A 228 22.57 -20.57 4.41
N GLN A 229 22.37 -19.26 4.39
CA GLN A 229 23.37 -18.29 4.82
C GLN A 229 23.85 -18.55 6.26
N LYS A 230 22.93 -18.78 7.20
CA LYS A 230 23.24 -19.08 8.60
C LYS A 230 23.98 -20.39 8.76
N LEU A 231 23.63 -21.41 7.97
CA LEU A 231 24.32 -22.71 7.96
C LEU A 231 25.78 -22.54 7.53
N LEU A 232 26.03 -21.84 6.43
CA LEU A 232 27.39 -21.60 5.92
C LEU A 232 28.23 -20.77 6.89
N ASP A 233 27.66 -19.74 7.52
CA ASP A 233 28.33 -18.96 8.57
C ASP A 233 28.73 -19.89 9.76
N GLY A 234 27.86 -20.81 10.14
CA GLY A 234 28.13 -21.79 11.21
C GLY A 234 29.25 -22.77 10.82
N ILE A 235 29.27 -23.24 9.59
CA ILE A 235 30.34 -24.10 9.06
C ILE A 235 31.67 -23.36 9.07
N LYS A 236 31.71 -22.16 8.50
CA LYS A 236 32.90 -21.30 8.47
C LYS A 236 33.46 -21.05 9.88
N THR A 237 32.60 -20.72 10.82
CA THR A 237 32.98 -20.48 12.23
C THR A 237 33.59 -21.73 12.86
N ARG A 238 33.04 -22.92 12.57
CA ARG A 238 33.48 -24.18 13.20
C ARG A 238 34.71 -24.80 12.53
N THR A 239 34.82 -24.67 11.21
CA THR A 239 35.85 -25.40 10.44
C THR A 239 36.95 -24.49 9.91
N GLY A 240 36.76 -23.18 9.92
CA GLY A 240 37.61 -22.21 9.23
C GLY A 240 37.58 -22.27 7.71
N ARG A 241 36.76 -23.17 7.14
CA ARG A 241 36.65 -23.33 5.68
C ARG A 241 35.54 -22.43 5.15
N GLU A 242 35.82 -21.81 4.04
CA GLU A 242 34.83 -21.05 3.26
C GLU A 242 34.26 -21.98 2.19
N GLU A 243 32.97 -22.21 2.24
CA GLU A 243 32.25 -22.94 1.19
C GLU A 243 31.68 -21.97 0.17
N GLU A 244 31.40 -22.44 -1.02
CA GLU A 244 30.76 -21.65 -2.04
C GLU A 244 29.40 -21.15 -1.53
N SER A 245 29.18 -19.86 -1.62
CA SER A 245 28.00 -19.20 -1.09
C SER A 245 27.57 -18.07 -2.01
N ASP A 246 26.29 -17.70 -1.90
CA ASP A 246 25.74 -16.55 -2.62
C ASP A 246 26.63 -15.31 -2.47
N ARG A 247 26.72 -14.54 -3.56
CA ARG A 247 27.45 -13.25 -3.58
C ARG A 247 26.71 -12.15 -2.83
N THR A 248 25.46 -12.39 -2.45
CA THR A 248 24.58 -11.46 -1.77
C THR A 248 24.22 -11.99 -0.39
N ARG A 249 24.23 -11.11 0.61
CA ARG A 249 23.77 -11.40 1.96
C ARG A 249 22.50 -10.64 2.26
N ILE A 250 21.45 -11.37 2.66
CA ILE A 250 20.20 -10.79 3.16
C ILE A 250 20.29 -10.59 4.66
N ALA A 251 19.83 -9.42 5.15
CA ALA A 251 19.63 -9.15 6.55
C ALA A 251 18.28 -8.51 6.80
N LEU A 252 17.53 -9.03 7.79
CA LEU A 252 16.28 -8.42 8.24
C LEU A 252 16.55 -7.46 9.42
N ARG A 253 15.92 -6.29 9.37
CA ARG A 253 15.93 -5.28 10.43
C ARG A 253 14.52 -5.03 10.93
N PRO A 254 14.00 -5.94 11.77
CA PRO A 254 12.71 -5.74 12.41
C PRO A 254 12.77 -4.60 13.43
N TYR A 255 11.60 -4.12 13.83
CA TYR A 255 11.47 -3.05 14.83
C TYR A 255 12.32 -1.81 14.52
N THR A 256 12.51 -1.50 13.23
CA THR A 256 13.36 -0.40 12.79
C THR A 256 12.53 0.61 11.99
N SER A 257 12.65 1.89 12.32
CA SER A 257 12.05 3.01 11.62
C SER A 257 13.12 3.90 11.00
N ILE A 258 12.77 4.58 9.90
CA ILE A 258 13.61 5.59 9.26
C ILE A 258 13.30 6.93 9.94
N TYR A 259 14.29 7.54 10.56
CA TYR A 259 14.17 8.85 11.20
C TYR A 259 14.42 9.98 10.19
N SER A 260 15.50 9.88 9.41
CA SER A 260 15.80 10.82 8.34
C SER A 260 16.50 10.14 7.17
N ALA A 261 16.48 10.80 6.03
CA ALA A 261 17.18 10.41 4.83
C ALA A 261 17.85 11.63 4.21
N GLU A 262 18.99 11.43 3.60
CA GLU A 262 19.71 12.46 2.85
C GLU A 262 20.40 11.84 1.63
N VAL A 263 20.54 12.62 0.57
CA VAL A 263 21.36 12.26 -0.59
C VAL A 263 22.80 12.65 -0.29
N VAL A 264 23.72 11.72 -0.47
CA VAL A 264 25.14 11.94 -0.23
C VAL A 264 25.94 11.50 -1.46
N PRO A 265 27.06 12.21 -1.75
CA PRO A 265 27.99 11.73 -2.76
C PRO A 265 28.49 10.33 -2.37
N GLU A 266 28.68 9.47 -3.34
CA GLU A 266 29.37 8.21 -3.09
C GLU A 266 30.86 8.49 -2.80
N ASP A 267 31.43 7.76 -1.83
CA ASP A 267 32.81 8.00 -1.35
C ASP A 267 33.83 8.04 -2.50
N ALA A 268 34.84 8.88 -2.36
CA ALA A 268 35.82 9.32 -3.37
C ALA A 268 36.68 8.22 -4.04
N GLY A 269 36.25 6.97 -4.05
CA GLY A 269 36.84 5.85 -4.78
C GLY A 269 36.04 5.36 -5.97
N ASN A 270 34.86 5.89 -6.20
CA ASN A 270 33.96 5.52 -7.31
C ASN A 270 33.90 6.64 -8.36
N ALA A 271 33.36 6.37 -9.54
CA ALA A 271 33.26 7.34 -10.62
C ALA A 271 32.59 8.63 -10.11
N ALA A 272 33.26 9.76 -10.31
CA ALA A 272 32.83 11.06 -9.83
C ALA A 272 31.40 11.35 -10.31
N GLY A 273 30.47 11.56 -9.36
CA GLY A 273 29.09 11.97 -9.61
C GLY A 273 28.02 10.93 -9.26
N GLN A 274 28.35 9.77 -8.70
CA GLN A 274 27.33 8.86 -8.19
C GLN A 274 26.86 9.28 -6.80
N GLU A 275 25.55 9.19 -6.60
CA GLU A 275 24.85 9.53 -5.35
C GLU A 275 24.36 8.27 -4.66
N SER A 276 24.34 8.31 -3.35
CA SER A 276 23.82 7.26 -2.46
C SER A 276 22.83 7.87 -1.46
N ILE A 277 22.02 7.04 -0.86
CA ILE A 277 21.03 7.44 0.14
C ILE A 277 21.53 7.06 1.53
N ARG A 278 21.78 8.05 2.37
CA ARG A 278 22.11 7.87 3.78
C ARG A 278 20.84 7.88 4.60
N LEU A 279 20.63 6.82 5.39
CA LEU A 279 19.50 6.69 6.30
C LEU A 279 19.97 6.73 7.75
N ILE A 280 19.27 7.52 8.58
CA ILE A 280 19.36 7.41 10.04
C ILE A 280 18.19 6.50 10.48
N LEU A 281 18.55 5.38 11.07
CA LEU A 281 17.63 4.33 11.50
C LEU A 281 17.48 4.34 13.01
N HIS A 282 16.25 4.23 13.50
CA HIS A 282 15.93 4.12 14.92
C HIS A 282 15.35 2.74 15.22
N GLY A 283 15.95 2.04 16.16
CA GLY A 283 15.39 0.85 16.78
C GLY A 283 14.19 1.23 17.65
N ILE A 284 13.04 0.61 17.39
CA ILE A 284 11.78 0.94 18.09
C ILE A 284 11.82 0.41 19.53
N LEU A 285 12.43 -0.76 19.73
CA LEU A 285 12.49 -1.40 21.06
C LEU A 285 13.69 -0.95 21.90
N ASP A 286 14.87 -0.97 21.30
CA ASP A 286 16.14 -0.67 21.97
C ASP A 286 16.52 0.82 21.92
N ARG A 287 15.79 1.60 21.12
CA ARG A 287 16.04 3.03 20.85
C ARG A 287 17.44 3.31 20.29
N ALA A 288 18.12 2.28 19.79
CA ALA A 288 19.41 2.43 19.16
C ALA A 288 19.31 3.27 17.89
N VAL A 289 20.30 4.13 17.68
CA VAL A 289 20.42 4.94 16.48
C VAL A 289 21.58 4.40 15.66
N SER A 290 21.35 4.18 14.38
CA SER A 290 22.41 3.77 13.45
C SER A 290 22.30 4.54 12.14
N THR A 291 23.43 4.82 11.54
CA THR A 291 23.53 5.49 10.23
C THR A 291 24.06 4.51 9.21
N LYS A 292 23.38 4.41 8.07
CA LYS A 292 23.77 3.54 6.98
C LYS A 292 23.58 4.23 5.65
N THR A 293 24.50 3.95 4.71
CA THR A 293 24.46 4.46 3.34
C THR A 293 24.17 3.31 2.39
N TYR A 294 23.22 3.54 1.47
CA TYR A 294 22.74 2.57 0.49
C TYR A 294 22.86 3.14 -0.92
N HIS A 295 23.24 2.31 -1.88
CA HIS A 295 23.29 2.66 -3.29
C HIS A 295 21.88 2.86 -3.87
N ALA A 296 20.87 2.18 -3.31
CA ALA A 296 19.46 2.41 -3.59
C ALA A 296 18.57 1.99 -2.43
N VAL A 297 17.36 2.56 -2.40
CA VAL A 297 16.30 2.24 -1.45
C VAL A 297 15.03 1.90 -2.23
N PHE A 298 14.56 0.66 -2.10
CA PHE A 298 13.31 0.21 -2.69
C PHE A 298 12.20 0.20 -1.65
N CYS A 299 11.04 0.76 -1.97
CA CYS A 299 9.95 0.96 -1.03
C CYS A 299 8.72 0.12 -1.39
N GLY A 300 8.46 -0.97 -0.66
CA GLY A 300 7.20 -1.73 -0.71
C GLY A 300 6.27 -1.29 0.41
N THR A 301 5.95 0.00 0.46
CA THR A 301 5.27 0.65 1.60
C THR A 301 3.80 0.91 1.37
N GLY A 302 3.23 0.36 0.29
CA GLY A 302 1.82 0.42 -0.04
C GLY A 302 1.42 1.76 -0.69
N TYR A 303 0.12 2.05 -0.64
CA TYR A 303 -0.48 3.15 -1.39
C TYR A 303 -1.42 3.96 -0.53
N ASP A 304 -1.47 5.27 -0.75
CA ASP A 304 -2.53 6.15 -0.28
C ASP A 304 -3.65 6.20 -1.32
N ARG A 305 -4.91 6.17 -0.88
CA ARG A 305 -6.09 6.09 -1.75
C ARG A 305 -6.96 7.34 -1.67
N ASP A 306 -6.33 8.48 -1.55
CA ASP A 306 -6.95 9.80 -1.35
C ASP A 306 -6.79 10.75 -2.54
N SER A 307 -6.24 10.29 -3.67
CA SER A 307 -5.96 11.13 -4.85
C SER A 307 -7.22 11.82 -5.41
N TRP A 308 -8.41 11.22 -5.24
CA TRP A 308 -9.69 11.82 -5.61
C TRP A 308 -9.96 13.14 -4.84
N THR A 309 -9.46 13.28 -3.62
CA THR A 309 -9.66 14.50 -2.81
C THR A 309 -8.97 15.70 -3.44
N ARG A 310 -7.76 15.49 -3.97
CA ARG A 310 -7.01 16.55 -4.66
C ARG A 310 -7.70 17.01 -5.93
N LEU A 311 -8.25 16.06 -6.70
CA LEU A 311 -8.97 16.35 -7.93
C LEU A 311 -10.25 17.17 -7.65
N LEU A 312 -11.00 16.82 -6.60
CA LEU A 312 -12.19 17.56 -6.20
C LEU A 312 -11.85 18.90 -5.53
N ALA A 313 -10.85 18.95 -4.65
CA ALA A 313 -10.45 20.18 -3.95
C ALA A 313 -9.99 21.28 -4.90
N SER A 314 -9.44 20.95 -6.06
CA SER A 314 -9.03 21.89 -7.09
C SER A 314 -10.16 22.34 -8.02
N SER A 315 -11.38 21.84 -7.81
CA SER A 315 -12.56 22.08 -8.66
C SER A 315 -13.60 22.94 -7.95
N ASN A 316 -14.54 23.55 -8.72
CA ASN A 316 -15.71 24.22 -8.15
C ASN A 316 -16.74 23.24 -7.56
N LEU A 317 -16.55 21.92 -7.71
CA LEU A 317 -17.33 20.88 -7.04
C LEU A 317 -16.94 20.74 -5.57
N ALA A 318 -15.80 21.29 -5.15
CA ALA A 318 -15.33 21.23 -3.76
C ALA A 318 -16.38 21.72 -2.78
N ASP A 319 -17.05 22.83 -3.08
CA ASP A 319 -18.07 23.41 -2.22
C ASP A 319 -19.34 22.56 -2.17
N ASP A 320 -19.71 21.88 -3.26
CA ASP A 320 -20.90 21.04 -3.33
C ASP A 320 -20.79 19.83 -2.38
N PHE A 321 -19.60 19.28 -2.23
CA PHE A 321 -19.33 18.08 -1.42
C PHE A 321 -18.58 18.38 -0.12
N GLY A 322 -18.22 19.64 0.15
CA GLY A 322 -17.50 20.05 1.37
C GLY A 322 -16.03 19.64 1.42
N VAL A 323 -15.40 19.44 0.27
CA VAL A 323 -13.99 19.12 0.17
C VAL A 323 -13.16 20.41 0.27
N LYS A 324 -12.89 20.87 1.50
CA LYS A 324 -12.19 22.14 1.73
C LYS A 324 -10.67 22.03 1.81
N CYS A 325 -10.15 20.83 1.97
CA CYS A 325 -8.72 20.56 2.15
C CYS A 325 -8.38 19.14 1.68
N SER A 326 -7.11 18.80 1.68
CA SER A 326 -6.65 17.44 1.34
C SER A 326 -6.93 16.41 2.45
N ASN A 327 -7.22 16.86 3.67
CA ASN A 327 -7.56 15.96 4.78
C ASN A 327 -9.07 15.75 4.83
N VAL A 328 -9.54 14.73 4.12
CA VAL A 328 -10.96 14.41 3.99
C VAL A 328 -11.26 13.09 4.70
N GLU A 329 -12.35 13.10 5.46
CA GLU A 329 -12.95 11.92 6.07
C GLU A 329 -14.22 11.54 5.32
N LEU A 330 -14.26 10.33 4.74
CA LEU A 330 -15.50 9.77 4.22
C LEU A 330 -16.36 9.26 5.37
N VAL A 331 -17.63 9.67 5.36
CA VAL A 331 -18.61 9.33 6.38
C VAL A 331 -19.82 8.68 5.70
N PRO A 332 -20.27 7.47 6.12
CA PRO A 332 -21.50 6.88 5.63
C PRO A 332 -22.69 7.81 5.87
N ASP A 333 -23.65 7.81 4.95
CA ASP A 333 -24.90 8.56 5.14
C ASP A 333 -25.77 8.00 6.27
N SER A 334 -25.57 6.74 6.63
CA SER A 334 -26.19 6.07 7.78
C SER A 334 -25.61 6.49 9.13
N GLU A 335 -24.41 7.12 9.17
CA GLU A 335 -23.79 7.52 10.43
C GLU A 335 -24.58 8.65 11.10
N PRO A 336 -25.01 8.49 12.38
CA PRO A 336 -25.79 9.50 13.07
C PRO A 336 -24.99 10.79 13.26
N ILE A 337 -25.68 11.93 13.24
CA ILE A 337 -25.10 13.22 13.62
C ILE A 337 -24.80 13.19 15.12
N ALA A 338 -23.62 13.58 15.52
CA ALA A 338 -22.94 13.32 16.80
C ALA A 338 -23.68 13.67 18.12
N ASP A 339 -24.92 14.20 18.11
CA ASP A 339 -25.63 14.68 19.30
C ASP A 339 -26.57 13.64 19.94
N GLN A 340 -26.66 12.40 19.47
CA GLN A 340 -27.64 11.41 19.99
C GLN A 340 -27.07 10.05 20.41
N ALA A 341 -25.78 9.87 20.54
CA ALA A 341 -25.20 8.57 20.87
C ALA A 341 -25.24 8.29 22.39
N THR A 342 -26.30 7.65 22.85
CA THR A 342 -26.38 7.01 24.20
C THR A 342 -26.13 5.50 24.19
N VAL A 343 -25.76 4.92 23.02
CA VAL A 343 -25.48 3.51 22.89
C VAL A 343 -23.97 3.27 23.07
N PRO A 344 -23.54 2.27 23.88
CA PRO A 344 -22.13 1.91 23.96
C PRO A 344 -21.55 1.66 22.56
N LEU A 345 -20.39 2.23 22.26
CA LEU A 345 -19.72 2.02 21.00
C LEU A 345 -19.35 0.53 20.87
N PHE A 346 -19.50 -0.03 19.67
CA PHE A 346 -19.11 -1.42 19.40
C PHE A 346 -17.65 -1.70 19.82
N ALA A 347 -16.77 -0.73 19.63
CA ALA A 347 -15.39 -0.80 20.08
C ALA A 347 -15.25 -0.97 21.61
N ASP A 348 -16.09 -0.32 22.40
CA ASP A 348 -16.06 -0.45 23.87
C ASP A 348 -16.53 -1.83 24.31
N VAL A 349 -17.47 -2.44 23.58
CA VAL A 349 -17.95 -3.81 23.83
C VAL A 349 -16.86 -4.85 23.53
N LEU A 350 -16.15 -4.71 22.44
CA LEU A 350 -15.03 -5.59 22.09
C LEU A 350 -13.86 -5.44 23.09
N GLU A 351 -13.51 -4.22 23.46
CA GLU A 351 -12.45 -3.98 24.44
C GLU A 351 -12.83 -4.52 25.84
N ALA A 352 -14.08 -4.40 26.25
CA ALA A 352 -14.58 -4.94 27.50
C ALA A 352 -14.58 -6.49 27.53
N GLY A 353 -14.89 -7.12 26.40
CA GLY A 353 -14.86 -8.59 26.27
C GLY A 353 -13.46 -9.20 26.36
N VAL A 354 -12.45 -8.46 25.96
CA VAL A 354 -11.04 -8.89 26.05
C VAL A 354 -10.47 -8.71 27.48
N LEU A 355 -11.06 -7.85 28.29
CA LEU A 355 -10.55 -7.49 29.61
C LEU A 355 -11.20 -8.25 30.77
N SER A 356 -12.08 -9.23 30.53
CA SER A 356 -12.65 -10.06 31.61
C SER A 356 -11.94 -11.41 31.71
N PRO A 357 -10.81 -11.52 32.43
CA PRO A 357 -10.38 -12.83 32.86
C PRO A 357 -11.38 -13.32 33.90
N VAL A 358 -12.06 -14.40 33.59
CA VAL A 358 -12.79 -15.19 34.58
C VAL A 358 -11.85 -15.46 35.75
N SER A 359 -12.18 -14.91 36.91
CA SER A 359 -11.42 -15.16 38.13
C SER A 359 -11.59 -16.62 38.55
N SER A 360 -10.73 -17.47 38.05
CA SER A 360 -10.46 -18.75 38.69
C SER A 360 -9.27 -18.56 39.63
N ARG A 361 -9.54 -18.61 40.92
CA ARG A 361 -8.51 -18.77 41.92
C ARG A 361 -7.72 -20.05 41.61
N SER A 362 -6.50 -19.92 41.18
CA SER A 362 -5.43 -20.88 41.38
C SER A 362 -4.12 -20.14 41.57
N THR A 363 -3.55 -20.37 42.72
CA THR A 363 -2.19 -20.07 43.10
C THR A 363 -1.24 -20.75 42.13
N ASP A 364 -0.54 -19.97 41.29
CA ASP A 364 0.89 -20.19 40.97
C ASP A 364 1.35 -19.03 40.09
N GLY A 365 2.41 -18.40 40.54
CA GLY A 365 2.93 -17.14 40.00
C GLY A 365 3.69 -17.33 38.70
N PHE A 366 3.04 -17.03 37.59
CA PHE A 366 3.69 -16.59 36.35
C PHE A 366 2.90 -15.40 35.81
N SER A 367 3.38 -14.22 36.11
CA SER A 367 2.89 -13.00 35.50
C SER A 367 3.43 -12.91 34.08
N THR A 368 2.58 -13.09 33.09
CA THR A 368 2.88 -12.68 31.71
C THR A 368 3.00 -11.15 31.65
N PRO A 369 4.06 -10.61 31.05
CA PRO A 369 4.19 -9.17 30.90
C PRO A 369 3.05 -8.65 30.00
N PRO A 370 2.54 -7.43 30.27
CA PRO A 370 1.48 -6.83 29.44
C PRO A 370 1.98 -6.65 28.03
N THR A 371 1.14 -7.00 27.07
CA THR A 371 1.38 -6.76 25.64
C THR A 371 1.62 -5.26 25.45
N PRO A 372 2.74 -4.84 24.86
CA PRO A 372 3.00 -3.43 24.63
C PRO A 372 1.90 -2.84 23.77
N ALA A 373 1.28 -1.78 24.22
CA ALA A 373 0.37 -0.99 23.41
C ALA A 373 1.10 -0.56 22.14
N THR A 374 0.51 -0.83 20.98
CA THR A 374 1.02 -0.36 19.69
C THR A 374 1.21 1.15 19.80
N PRO A 375 2.40 1.70 19.52
CA PRO A 375 2.59 3.13 19.57
C PRO A 375 1.59 3.78 18.61
N GLN A 376 0.70 4.60 19.14
CA GLN A 376 -0.08 5.52 18.32
C GLN A 376 0.94 6.31 17.51
N SER A 377 0.82 6.29 16.19
CA SER A 377 1.59 7.15 15.32
C SER A 377 1.34 8.58 15.79
N GLN A 378 2.29 9.14 16.53
CA GLN A 378 2.33 10.58 16.74
C GLN A 378 2.64 11.18 15.37
N HIS A 379 1.56 11.51 14.63
CA HIS A 379 1.68 12.48 13.56
C HIS A 379 2.22 13.74 14.22
N SER A 380 3.44 14.09 13.86
CA SER A 380 4.02 15.38 14.18
C SER A 380 2.98 16.45 13.85
N LYS A 381 2.54 17.17 14.86
CA LYS A 381 1.79 18.40 14.70
C LYS A 381 2.69 19.39 13.96
N LEU A 382 2.64 19.38 12.66
CA LEU A 382 2.94 20.54 11.85
C LEU A 382 1.77 21.50 12.09
N ASN A 383 2.06 22.62 12.71
CA ASN A 383 1.14 23.70 13.01
C ASN A 383 0.45 24.19 11.72
N GLY A 384 -0.81 23.84 11.60
CA GLY A 384 -1.79 24.34 10.68
C GLY A 384 -3.12 23.82 11.21
N ASP A 385 -4.08 24.69 11.49
CA ASP A 385 -5.44 24.32 11.93
C ASP A 385 -6.02 23.30 10.94
N GLY A 386 -5.80 22.03 11.23
CA GLY A 386 -6.17 20.90 10.36
C GLY A 386 -7.64 20.56 10.54
N GLN A 387 -8.53 21.42 10.07
CA GLN A 387 -9.95 21.11 10.00
C GLN A 387 -10.13 19.97 9.00
N THR A 388 -10.48 18.77 9.48
CA THR A 388 -10.83 17.62 8.64
C THR A 388 -12.19 17.89 8.00
N SER A 389 -12.26 17.84 6.67
CA SER A 389 -13.53 17.92 5.94
C SER A 389 -14.25 16.58 6.00
N LYS A 390 -15.53 16.57 6.40
CA LYS A 390 -16.38 15.37 6.36
C LYS A 390 -17.19 15.36 5.08
N VAL A 391 -17.03 14.32 4.29
CA VAL A 391 -17.75 14.10 3.02
C VAL A 391 -18.63 12.86 3.17
N ARG A 392 -19.92 13.01 2.92
CA ARG A 392 -20.88 11.90 3.01
C ARG A 392 -20.86 11.06 1.74
N ILE A 393 -20.98 9.75 1.92
CA ILE A 393 -21.07 8.77 0.83
C ILE A 393 -22.25 7.84 1.09
N SER A 394 -22.98 7.49 0.02
CA SER A 394 -24.03 6.47 0.08
C SER A 394 -23.48 5.06 0.06
N ARG A 395 -24.32 4.08 0.41
CA ARG A 395 -24.01 2.66 0.31
C ARG A 395 -23.63 2.23 -1.13
N ASN A 396 -24.16 2.91 -2.14
CA ASN A 396 -23.88 2.66 -3.56
C ASN A 396 -22.73 3.53 -4.10
N TYR A 397 -21.82 3.95 -3.22
CA TYR A 397 -20.58 4.67 -3.58
C TYR A 397 -20.76 6.10 -4.12
N ARG A 398 -21.96 6.69 -4.05
CA ARG A 398 -22.21 8.05 -4.50
C ARG A 398 -21.80 9.06 -3.41
N LEU A 399 -21.03 10.07 -3.79
CA LEU A 399 -20.80 11.23 -2.93
C LEU A 399 -22.09 12.04 -2.80
N LEU A 400 -22.45 12.40 -1.57
CA LEU A 400 -23.65 13.16 -1.29
C LEU A 400 -23.32 14.64 -1.11
N PRO A 401 -24.01 15.55 -1.81
CA PRO A 401 -23.77 16.96 -1.69
C PRO A 401 -24.19 17.46 -0.29
N ILE A 402 -23.54 18.52 0.18
CA ILE A 402 -23.98 19.24 1.38
C ILE A 402 -25.32 19.87 1.04
N ARG A 403 -26.37 19.52 1.77
CA ARG A 403 -27.69 20.15 1.59
C ARG A 403 -27.56 21.65 1.87
N SER A 404 -27.72 22.46 0.84
CA SER A 404 -27.89 23.90 1.00
C SER A 404 -29.21 24.13 1.72
N THR A 405 -29.17 24.83 2.87
CA THR A 405 -30.37 25.24 3.61
C THR A 405 -31.18 26.32 2.88
N LYS A 406 -30.79 26.70 1.66
CA LYS A 406 -31.36 27.82 0.91
C LYS A 406 -32.22 27.46 -0.29
N ASP A 407 -32.26 26.22 -0.75
CA ASP A 407 -33.05 25.87 -1.95
C ASP A 407 -34.30 25.07 -1.60
N ASN A 408 -35.38 25.81 -1.38
CA ASN A 408 -36.76 25.27 -1.37
C ASN A 408 -37.29 24.96 -2.78
N SER A 409 -36.47 25.03 -3.81
CA SER A 409 -36.81 24.60 -5.18
C SER A 409 -36.51 23.12 -5.34
N GLY A 410 -37.54 22.31 -5.30
CA GLY A 410 -37.49 20.85 -5.35
C GLY A 410 -37.03 20.28 -6.69
N SER A 411 -35.87 20.63 -7.17
CA SER A 411 -35.20 19.98 -8.29
C SER A 411 -33.82 20.63 -8.49
N VAL A 412 -32.76 20.00 -8.04
CA VAL A 412 -31.55 20.02 -8.87
C VAL A 412 -30.86 18.67 -8.76
N ASP A 413 -31.01 17.87 -9.79
CA ASP A 413 -30.12 16.80 -10.13
C ASP A 413 -28.74 17.41 -10.46
N GLY A 414 -27.95 17.71 -9.41
CA GLY A 414 -26.55 18.04 -9.56
C GLY A 414 -25.78 16.84 -10.12
N PRO A 415 -24.53 17.03 -10.54
CA PRO A 415 -23.73 15.95 -11.09
C PRO A 415 -23.56 14.84 -10.06
N ARG A 416 -23.69 13.59 -10.49
CA ARG A 416 -23.49 12.43 -9.63
C ARG A 416 -22.05 11.98 -9.73
N ILE A 417 -21.39 11.93 -8.57
CA ILE A 417 -20.00 11.49 -8.46
C ILE A 417 -19.95 10.22 -7.62
N TYR A 418 -19.36 9.18 -8.17
CA TYR A 418 -19.16 7.90 -7.51
C TYR A 418 -17.67 7.64 -7.28
N LEU A 419 -17.34 7.01 -6.15
CA LEU A 419 -15.98 6.58 -5.83
C LEU A 419 -15.85 5.06 -5.92
N GLN A 420 -14.80 4.55 -6.54
CA GLN A 420 -14.50 3.13 -6.64
C GLN A 420 -13.03 2.85 -6.28
N GLY A 421 -12.79 1.83 -5.43
CA GLY A 421 -11.45 1.40 -5.03
C GLY A 421 -10.74 2.31 -4.02
N CYS A 422 -11.45 3.28 -3.41
CA CYS A 422 -10.90 4.23 -2.45
C CYS A 422 -11.80 4.47 -1.22
N THR A 423 -12.82 3.63 -1.00
CA THR A 423 -13.83 3.80 0.05
C THR A 423 -13.71 2.79 1.20
N GLN A 424 -12.56 2.17 1.38
CA GLN A 424 -12.32 1.16 2.41
C GLN A 424 -12.70 1.60 3.84
N SER A 425 -12.54 2.88 4.17
CA SER A 425 -12.88 3.43 5.49
C SER A 425 -14.38 3.36 5.82
N THR A 426 -15.23 3.24 4.82
CA THR A 426 -16.69 3.19 4.93
C THR A 426 -17.31 1.87 4.48
N HIS A 427 -16.74 1.24 3.45
CA HIS A 427 -17.29 0.04 2.82
C HIS A 427 -16.53 -1.26 3.17
N GLY A 428 -15.46 -1.17 3.98
CA GLY A 428 -14.74 -2.34 4.46
C GLY A 428 -13.57 -2.80 3.61
N LEU A 429 -12.95 -3.88 4.04
CA LEU A 429 -11.67 -4.36 3.50
C LEU A 429 -11.77 -4.88 2.07
N SER A 430 -12.89 -5.47 1.71
CA SER A 430 -13.12 -6.06 0.39
C SER A 430 -13.20 -5.02 -0.72
N GLU A 431 -13.45 -3.76 -0.37
CA GLU A 431 -13.72 -2.68 -1.32
C GLU A 431 -12.64 -2.49 -2.40
N SER A 432 -11.40 -2.79 -2.09
CA SER A 432 -10.30 -2.68 -3.06
C SER A 432 -9.97 -3.97 -3.80
N LEU A 433 -10.66 -5.06 -3.52
CA LEU A 433 -10.40 -6.35 -4.14
C LEU A 433 -11.09 -6.48 -5.51
N LEU A 434 -10.42 -7.19 -6.41
CA LEU A 434 -10.96 -7.49 -7.74
C LEU A 434 -12.12 -8.47 -7.69
N SER A 435 -12.10 -9.41 -6.75
CA SER A 435 -13.14 -10.43 -6.59
C SER A 435 -14.54 -9.83 -6.42
N ILE A 436 -14.65 -8.64 -5.84
CA ILE A 436 -15.93 -7.95 -5.66
C ILE A 436 -16.20 -6.85 -6.70
N LEU A 437 -15.30 -6.65 -7.68
CA LEU A 437 -15.41 -5.56 -8.65
C LEU A 437 -16.74 -5.60 -9.41
N GLY A 438 -17.17 -6.78 -9.84
CA GLY A 438 -18.45 -6.97 -10.55
C GLY A 438 -19.66 -6.55 -9.70
N VAL A 439 -19.68 -6.91 -8.42
CA VAL A 439 -20.76 -6.54 -7.49
C VAL A 439 -20.77 -5.02 -7.28
N ARG A 440 -19.63 -4.40 -7.01
CA ARG A 440 -19.52 -2.95 -6.83
C ARG A 440 -19.95 -2.17 -8.08
N ALA A 441 -19.50 -2.61 -9.24
CA ALA A 441 -19.91 -1.99 -10.51
C ALA A 441 -21.41 -2.11 -10.75
N GLY A 442 -22.01 -3.28 -10.42
CA GLY A 442 -23.44 -3.51 -10.50
C GLY A 442 -24.23 -2.51 -9.66
N LEU A 443 -23.87 -2.31 -8.39
CA LEU A 443 -24.53 -1.33 -7.51
C LEU A 443 -24.53 0.09 -8.08
N VAL A 444 -23.41 0.53 -8.67
CA VAL A 444 -23.33 1.84 -9.32
C VAL A 444 -24.20 1.91 -10.57
N VAL A 445 -24.20 0.86 -11.40
CA VAL A 445 -25.02 0.79 -12.62
C VAL A 445 -26.50 0.79 -12.29
N ASP A 446 -26.92 0.03 -11.27
CA ASP A 446 -28.32 -0.02 -10.82
C ASP A 446 -28.81 1.36 -10.38
N GLU A 447 -28.00 2.09 -9.60
CA GLU A 447 -28.35 3.46 -9.17
C GLU A 447 -28.38 4.45 -10.34
N LEU A 448 -27.46 4.32 -11.31
CA LEU A 448 -27.45 5.14 -12.51
C LEU A 448 -28.66 4.88 -13.39
N SER A 449 -29.15 3.64 -13.43
CA SER A 449 -30.28 3.21 -14.28
C SER A 449 -31.65 3.53 -13.66
N ALA A 450 -31.71 3.62 -12.33
CA ALA A 450 -32.93 3.95 -11.58
C ALA A 450 -33.27 5.44 -11.59
N ALA A 451 -32.42 6.27 -12.11
CA ALA A 451 -32.47 7.72 -12.12
C ALA A 451 -32.75 8.29 -13.50
#